data_846a83d17db228a74b036c6b048f0459
#
_entry.id   846a83d17db228a74b036c6b048f0459
#
_cell.length_a   1.000
_cell.length_b   1.000
_cell.length_c   1.000
_cell.angle_alpha   90.00
_cell.angle_beta   90.00
_cell.angle_gamma   90.00
#
_symmetry.space_group_name_H-M   'P 1'
#
loop_
_entity.id
_entity.type
_entity.pdbx_description
1 polymer ?
#
loop_
_entity_poly.entity_id
_entity_poly.type
_entity_poly.pdbx_seq_one_letter_code
_entity_poly.pdbx_strand_id
1 'polypeptide(L)'
;MDTLEMTKKKKTATTIENISGSEAVLRAFVAEGVDTIFGYPGGAIMPIYDALYDYADTLKHILVRHEQGAVHAAQGYARTSGKVGVVFATSGPGATNLVTGLADAMIDSTPVVCITGQGEM
;
A
#
# COMPACT_ATOMS: atom_id res chain seq x y z
N MET A 1 8.92 27.71 -20.76
CA MET A 1 9.81 26.52 -20.86
C MET A 1 10.10 26.25 -22.32
N ASP A 2 11.36 26.20 -22.65
CA ASP A 2 11.86 25.97 -24.00
C ASP A 2 11.53 24.54 -24.45
N THR A 3 11.19 24.37 -25.73
CA THR A 3 10.86 23.05 -26.35
C THR A 3 12.00 22.04 -26.20
N LEU A 4 13.24 22.52 -26.15
CA LEU A 4 14.44 21.70 -25.94
C LEU A 4 14.53 21.13 -24.51
N GLU A 5 14.12 21.88 -23.49
CA GLU A 5 14.06 21.41 -22.09
C GLU A 5 12.96 20.39 -21.87
N MET A 6 11.80 20.56 -22.51
CA MET A 6 10.72 19.57 -22.50
C MET A 6 11.15 18.24 -23.13
N THR A 7 11.91 18.30 -24.23
CA THR A 7 12.43 17.09 -24.90
C THR A 7 13.50 16.39 -24.06
N LYS A 8 14.35 17.15 -23.36
CA LYS A 8 15.35 16.59 -22.42
C LYS A 8 14.68 15.95 -21.20
N LYS A 9 13.63 16.56 -20.64
CA LYS A 9 12.84 15.97 -19.54
C LYS A 9 12.13 14.69 -19.95
N LYS A 10 11.57 14.62 -21.17
CA LYS A 10 10.97 13.40 -21.73
C LYS A 10 12.00 12.28 -21.91
N LYS A 11 13.21 12.58 -22.33
CA LYS A 11 14.29 11.57 -22.47
C LYS A 11 14.77 11.03 -21.11
N THR A 12 14.82 11.86 -20.07
CA THR A 12 15.17 11.42 -18.71
C THR A 12 14.07 10.58 -18.07
N ALA A 13 12.78 10.83 -18.39
CA ALA A 13 11.63 10.08 -17.88
C ALA A 13 11.48 8.67 -18.50
N THR A 14 12.26 8.33 -19.55
CA THR A 14 12.24 7.02 -20.21
C THR A 14 13.33 6.06 -19.72
N THR A 15 14.09 6.40 -18.68
CA THR A 15 15.08 5.51 -18.10
C THR A 15 14.39 4.34 -17.40
N ILE A 16 14.65 3.13 -17.88
CA ILE A 16 14.13 1.90 -17.27
C ILE A 16 14.99 1.53 -16.07
N GLU A 17 14.38 1.44 -14.90
CA GLU A 17 15.01 0.89 -13.70
C GLU A 17 14.55 -0.55 -13.47
N ASN A 18 15.48 -1.41 -13.04
CA ASN A 18 15.15 -2.75 -12.56
C ASN A 18 14.88 -2.68 -11.05
N ILE A 19 13.62 -2.82 -10.67
CA ILE A 19 13.20 -2.89 -9.27
C ILE A 19 12.35 -4.15 -9.05
N SER A 20 12.29 -4.60 -7.81
CA SER A 20 11.39 -5.70 -7.44
C SER A 20 9.93 -5.26 -7.52
N GLY A 21 9.02 -6.23 -7.68
CA GLY A 21 7.59 -5.95 -7.60
C GLY A 21 7.18 -5.34 -6.26
N SER A 22 7.78 -5.80 -5.17
CA SER A 22 7.56 -5.25 -3.83
C SER A 22 7.92 -3.77 -3.73
N GLU A 23 9.08 -3.40 -4.25
CA GLU A 23 9.51 -2.01 -4.30
C GLU A 23 8.62 -1.16 -5.23
N ALA A 24 8.19 -1.73 -6.36
CA ALA A 24 7.27 -1.06 -7.28
C ALA A 24 5.94 -0.70 -6.59
N VAL A 25 5.39 -1.59 -5.78
CA VAL A 25 4.17 -1.34 -5.00
C VAL A 25 4.37 -0.16 -4.05
N LEU A 26 5.48 -0.13 -3.31
CA LEU A 26 5.76 0.95 -2.36
C LEU A 26 5.99 2.29 -3.07
N ARG A 27 6.71 2.30 -4.17
CA ARG A 27 6.90 3.50 -4.99
C ARG A 27 5.57 4.03 -5.55
N ALA A 28 4.68 3.14 -5.97
CA ALA A 28 3.36 3.53 -6.44
C ALA A 28 2.55 4.20 -5.32
N PHE A 29 2.56 3.66 -4.11
CA PHE A 29 1.89 4.29 -2.97
C PHE A 29 2.47 5.66 -2.64
N VAL A 30 3.78 5.81 -2.63
CA VAL A 30 4.43 7.10 -2.40
C VAL A 30 4.02 8.11 -3.48
N ALA A 31 4.03 7.69 -4.76
CA ALA A 31 3.62 8.54 -5.89
C ALA A 31 2.16 8.99 -5.79
N GLU A 32 1.28 8.17 -5.24
CA GLU A 32 -0.14 8.49 -5.01
C GLU A 32 -0.40 9.27 -3.71
N GLY A 33 0.64 9.63 -2.98
CA GLY A 33 0.52 10.44 -1.77
C GLY A 33 0.17 9.66 -0.51
N VAL A 34 0.32 8.33 -0.53
CA VAL A 34 0.14 7.49 0.66
C VAL A 34 1.29 7.73 1.62
N ASP A 35 0.98 7.92 2.88
CA ASP A 35 1.96 8.12 3.95
C ASP A 35 1.81 7.14 5.13
N THR A 36 0.69 6.43 5.19
CA THR A 36 0.36 5.55 6.32
C THR A 36 -0.20 4.23 5.83
N ILE A 37 0.29 3.14 6.40
CA ILE A 37 -0.14 1.77 6.09
C ILE A 37 -0.48 1.07 7.41
N PHE A 38 -1.62 0.40 7.47
CA PHE A 38 -2.02 -0.45 8.58
C PHE A 38 -1.80 -1.90 8.18
N GLY A 39 -1.21 -2.71 9.02
CA GLY A 39 -1.00 -4.08 8.62
C GLY A 39 -0.50 -5.02 9.70
N TYR A 40 -0.53 -6.30 9.36
CA TYR A 40 0.01 -7.38 10.16
C TYR A 40 0.88 -8.28 9.26
N PRO A 41 2.17 -8.48 9.60
CA PRO A 41 3.08 -9.25 8.76
C PRO A 41 2.78 -10.75 8.82
N GLY A 42 3.21 -11.44 7.77
CA GLY A 42 3.13 -12.90 7.64
C GLY A 42 3.99 -13.35 6.46
N GLY A 43 4.17 -14.66 6.30
CA GLY A 43 5.14 -15.20 5.34
C GLY A 43 4.96 -14.71 3.90
N ALA A 44 3.75 -14.74 3.38
CA ALA A 44 3.50 -14.42 1.98
C ALA A 44 3.59 -12.92 1.65
N ILE A 45 3.43 -12.03 2.64
CA ILE A 45 3.57 -10.57 2.46
C ILE A 45 4.98 -10.08 2.85
N MET A 46 5.83 -10.96 3.33
CA MET A 46 7.17 -10.60 3.84
C MET A 46 8.03 -9.85 2.82
N PRO A 47 8.04 -10.17 1.51
CA PRO A 47 8.84 -9.41 0.54
C PRO A 47 8.49 -7.91 0.51
N ILE A 48 7.21 -7.56 0.68
CA ILE A 48 6.79 -6.15 0.75
C ILE A 48 7.22 -5.53 2.07
N TYR A 49 7.10 -6.25 3.18
CA TYR A 49 7.56 -5.78 4.49
C TYR A 49 9.07 -5.57 4.53
N ASP A 50 9.83 -6.45 3.88
CA ASP A 50 11.27 -6.30 3.76
C ASP A 50 11.65 -5.04 2.97
N ALA A 51 10.99 -4.80 1.84
CA ALA A 51 11.17 -3.58 1.07
C ALA A 51 10.72 -2.32 1.84
N LEU A 52 9.69 -2.43 2.67
CA LEU A 52 9.15 -1.33 3.47
C LEU A 52 10.18 -0.72 4.43
N TYR A 53 11.15 -1.50 4.86
CA TYR A 53 12.23 -1.06 5.74
C TYR A 53 12.98 0.16 5.16
N ASP A 54 13.22 0.18 3.85
CA ASP A 54 13.89 1.27 3.17
C ASP A 54 13.00 2.52 2.98
N TYR A 55 11.72 2.41 3.26
CA TYR A 55 10.72 3.48 3.11
C TYR A 55 10.19 4.00 4.44
N ALA A 56 10.82 3.64 5.55
CA ALA A 56 10.36 3.97 6.91
C ALA A 56 10.18 5.49 7.15
N ASP A 57 10.97 6.32 6.49
CA ASP A 57 10.88 7.78 6.60
C ASP A 57 9.70 8.36 5.80
N THR A 58 9.16 7.63 4.83
CA THR A 58 8.13 8.10 3.91
C THR A 58 6.78 7.43 4.17
N LEU A 59 6.80 6.14 4.47
CA LEU A 59 5.63 5.30 4.72
C LEU A 59 5.62 4.85 6.18
N LYS A 60 4.73 5.42 6.97
CA LYS A 60 4.54 5.00 8.35
C LYS A 60 3.71 3.72 8.39
N HIS A 61 4.25 2.67 8.98
CA HIS A 61 3.54 1.43 9.22
C HIS A 61 2.99 1.39 10.65
N ILE A 62 1.69 1.15 10.76
CA ILE A 62 1.02 0.97 12.05
C ILE A 62 0.69 -0.52 12.20
N LEU A 63 1.38 -1.17 13.11
CA LEU A 63 1.19 -2.57 13.40
C LEU A 63 -0.12 -2.78 14.16
N VAL A 64 -0.97 -3.64 13.62
CA VAL A 64 -2.19 -4.11 14.30
C VAL A 64 -1.98 -5.51 14.84
N ARG A 65 -2.94 -6.02 15.61
CA ARG A 65 -2.92 -7.38 16.14
C ARG A 65 -3.94 -8.30 15.50
N HIS A 66 -4.75 -7.76 14.60
CA HIS A 66 -5.74 -8.49 13.81
C HIS A 66 -6.02 -7.69 12.53
N GLU A 67 -6.09 -8.35 11.42
CA GLU A 67 -6.25 -7.72 10.10
C GLU A 67 -7.59 -6.97 9.96
N GLN A 68 -8.65 -7.47 10.60
CA GLN A 68 -9.92 -6.75 10.64
C GLN A 68 -9.76 -5.37 11.30
N GLY A 69 -8.98 -5.30 12.38
CA GLY A 69 -8.64 -4.02 13.02
C GLY A 69 -7.88 -3.08 12.09
N ALA A 70 -7.02 -3.63 11.22
CA ALA A 70 -6.31 -2.84 10.22
C ALA A 70 -7.27 -2.18 9.22
N VAL A 71 -8.25 -2.93 8.71
CA VAL A 71 -9.24 -2.36 7.76
C VAL A 71 -10.10 -1.30 8.44
N HIS A 72 -10.57 -1.53 9.66
CA HIS A 72 -11.35 -0.53 10.38
C HIS A 72 -10.53 0.72 10.69
N ALA A 73 -9.26 0.58 11.06
CA ALA A 73 -8.36 1.72 11.25
C ALA A 73 -8.14 2.48 9.93
N ALA A 74 -7.95 1.77 8.82
CA ALA A 74 -7.80 2.37 7.50
C ALA A 74 -9.05 3.15 7.07
N GLN A 75 -10.24 2.64 7.39
CA GLN A 75 -11.49 3.34 7.16
C GLN A 75 -11.57 4.65 7.96
N GLY A 76 -11.25 4.58 9.25
CA GLY A 76 -11.21 5.78 10.11
C GLY A 76 -10.23 6.81 9.58
N TYR A 77 -9.06 6.37 9.16
CA TYR A 77 -8.05 7.22 8.53
C TYR A 77 -8.57 7.88 7.24
N ALA A 78 -9.21 7.10 6.37
CA ALA A 78 -9.76 7.62 5.12
C ALA A 78 -10.84 8.68 5.35
N ARG A 79 -11.75 8.43 6.30
CA ARG A 79 -12.86 9.34 6.63
C ARG A 79 -12.38 10.65 7.23
N THR A 80 -11.33 10.61 8.06
CA THR A 80 -10.84 11.79 8.78
C THR A 80 -9.80 12.58 7.99
N SER A 81 -9.00 11.92 7.16
CA SER A 81 -7.93 12.56 6.39
C SER A 81 -8.33 12.96 4.97
N GLY A 82 -9.36 12.35 4.42
CA GLY A 82 -9.72 12.47 3.01
C GLY A 82 -8.79 11.71 2.07
N LYS A 83 -7.88 10.88 2.60
CA LYS A 83 -6.96 10.05 1.84
C LYS A 83 -7.44 8.61 1.77
N VAL A 84 -6.92 7.83 0.83
CA VAL A 84 -7.20 6.39 0.77
C VAL A 84 -6.51 5.67 1.91
N GLY A 85 -7.23 4.81 2.62
CA GLY A 85 -6.66 3.92 3.65
C GLY A 85 -5.98 2.72 3.01
N VAL A 86 -4.79 2.36 3.45
CA VAL A 86 -4.01 1.25 2.90
C VAL A 86 -3.75 0.19 3.97
N VAL A 87 -3.96 -1.07 3.61
CA VAL A 87 -3.79 -2.23 4.49
C VAL A 87 -2.90 -3.27 3.83
N PHE A 88 -1.97 -3.82 4.60
CA PHE A 88 -1.17 -4.99 4.21
C PHE A 88 -1.55 -6.19 5.07
N ALA A 89 -1.79 -7.32 4.43
CA ALA A 89 -2.07 -8.59 5.08
C ALA A 89 -1.43 -9.75 4.33
N THR A 90 -1.15 -10.83 5.04
CA THR A 90 -0.62 -12.04 4.41
C THR A 90 -1.74 -12.86 3.74
N SER A 91 -1.36 -13.95 3.09
CA SER A 91 -2.30 -14.89 2.47
C SER A 91 -3.15 -15.65 3.50
N GLY A 92 -4.15 -16.39 3.01
CA GLY A 92 -4.96 -17.28 3.85
C GLY A 92 -5.78 -16.50 4.87
N PRO A 93 -5.66 -16.85 6.17
CA PRO A 93 -6.46 -16.18 7.22
C PRO A 93 -6.15 -14.69 7.34
N GLY A 94 -4.95 -14.22 6.99
CA GLY A 94 -4.66 -12.79 6.92
C GLY A 94 -5.57 -12.08 5.92
N ALA A 95 -5.67 -12.59 4.71
CA ALA A 95 -6.54 -12.05 3.68
C ALA A 95 -8.02 -12.20 4.03
N THR A 96 -8.44 -13.36 4.54
CA THR A 96 -9.86 -13.59 4.89
C THR A 96 -10.34 -12.74 6.06
N ASN A 97 -9.45 -12.37 6.97
CA ASN A 97 -9.77 -11.46 8.07
C ASN A 97 -10.05 -10.02 7.62
N LEU A 98 -9.80 -9.68 6.35
CA LEU A 98 -10.13 -8.38 5.78
C LEU A 98 -11.60 -8.28 5.32
N VAL A 99 -12.28 -9.41 5.11
CA VAL A 99 -13.59 -9.46 4.42
C VAL A 99 -14.64 -8.61 5.12
N THR A 100 -14.78 -8.73 6.43
CA THR A 100 -15.76 -7.93 7.19
C THR A 100 -15.51 -6.44 7.04
N GLY A 101 -14.25 -6.02 7.17
CA GLY A 101 -13.89 -4.60 7.04
C GLY A 101 -14.07 -4.08 5.61
N LEU A 102 -13.77 -4.89 4.59
CA LEU A 102 -14.00 -4.53 3.19
C LEU A 102 -15.50 -4.40 2.88
N ALA A 103 -16.32 -5.31 3.40
CA ALA A 103 -17.78 -5.22 3.25
C ALA A 103 -18.34 -3.93 3.88
N ASP A 104 -17.85 -3.60 5.08
CA ASP A 104 -18.22 -2.38 5.78
C ASP A 104 -17.77 -1.11 5.01
N ALA A 105 -16.56 -1.10 4.51
CA ALA A 105 -16.05 0.01 3.68
C ALA A 105 -16.87 0.17 2.39
N MET A 106 -17.26 -0.93 1.77
CA MET A 106 -18.06 -0.93 0.54
C MET A 106 -19.45 -0.32 0.75
N ILE A 107 -20.12 -0.69 1.84
CA ILE A 107 -21.46 -0.16 2.16
C ILE A 107 -21.42 1.36 2.33
N ASP A 108 -20.38 1.88 2.95
CA ASP A 108 -20.23 3.31 3.25
C ASP A 108 -19.43 4.07 2.18
N SER A 109 -19.04 3.41 1.10
CA SER A 109 -18.20 3.99 0.05
C SER A 109 -16.89 4.62 0.58
N THR A 110 -16.32 4.01 1.62
CA THR A 110 -15.04 4.45 2.20
C THR A 110 -13.87 3.90 1.38
N PRO A 111 -12.96 4.75 0.88
CA PRO A 111 -11.89 4.30 0.00
C PRO A 111 -10.76 3.61 0.79
N VAL A 112 -10.62 2.31 0.60
CA VAL A 112 -9.51 1.51 1.14
C VAL A 112 -8.91 0.63 0.06
N VAL A 113 -7.62 0.41 0.15
CA VAL A 113 -6.85 -0.52 -0.69
C VAL A 113 -6.18 -1.54 0.22
N CYS A 114 -6.44 -2.82 -0.03
CA CYS A 114 -5.80 -3.90 0.70
C CYS A 114 -4.86 -4.67 -0.24
N ILE A 115 -3.61 -4.80 0.15
CA ILE A 115 -2.63 -5.63 -0.53
C ILE A 115 -2.45 -6.90 0.30
N THR A 116 -2.65 -8.04 -0.33
CA THR A 116 -2.47 -9.35 0.31
C THR A 116 -1.34 -10.13 -0.34
N GLY A 117 -0.62 -10.88 0.46
CA GLY A 117 0.32 -11.85 -0.05
C GLY A 117 -0.41 -13.03 -0.68
N GLN A 118 0.24 -13.70 -1.60
CA GLN A 118 -0.23 -14.96 -2.19
C GLN A 118 0.81 -16.05 -1.92
N GLY A 119 0.36 -17.19 -1.40
CA GLY A 119 1.22 -18.35 -1.25
C GLY A 119 1.47 -19.04 -2.59
N GLU A 120 2.53 -19.83 -2.64
CA GLU A 120 2.76 -20.73 -3.78
C GLU A 120 1.63 -21.76 -3.89
N MET A 121 1.18 -21.98 -5.10
CA MET A 121 0.20 -23.03 -5.38
C MET A 121 0.89 -24.37 -5.55
#